data_4c31e13adee28567419ab71e0a7d1451
#
_entry.id   4c31e13adee28567419ab71e0a7d1451
#
_cell.length_a   1.000
_cell.length_b   1.000
_cell.length_c   1.000
_cell.angle_alpha   90.00
_cell.angle_beta   90.00
_cell.angle_gamma   90.00
#
_symmetry.space_group_name_H-M   'P 1'
#
loop_
_entity.id
_entity.type
_entity.pdbx_description
1 polymer ?
#
loop_
_entity_poly.entity_id
_entity_poly.type
_entity_poly.pdbx_seq_one_letter_code
_entity_poly.pdbx_strand_id
1 'polypeptide(L)'
;MAPRQGRETRSGRYVPQGDSYSAFVPKPLPPRPPVELKAELLGLLEQAGTELGRLDGIVRVIPDPDFFVSMYVRREAVLSSQIEGTQSTLEDLLEREIGAGFGDHRSDVLDIVNYVQAMHFGLERLETLPLSLRLIREIHRELLKDGRGSHAAPGEFRKTQNWIGPAGATIEQATFVPPPVPEMKKALVELESFLHGEGHYSTLIEIGLAHAQFETIHPFLDGNGRVGRLLNTFLLVQRGVLRKPLLYLSYYFKLHRAEYYDRLMAVRLKGDWEGWLRFFLRGVVQTALEAGGTAEDIFELREAHRARIIERGLGDNALRLLSALFQRPLLNVSLAASILGTTYPTASRLVSALYEMGILEEITGRKRSRIYRYEPYVSLFEDSLSAN
;
A
#
# COMPACT_ATOMS: atom_id res chain seq x y z
N MET A 1 -31.63 14.51 6.14
CA MET A 1 -32.08 13.29 5.44
C MET A 1 -32.78 12.41 6.47
N ALA A 2 -33.98 11.90 6.23
CA ALA A 2 -34.62 10.97 7.16
C ALA A 2 -33.70 9.76 7.41
N PRO A 3 -33.67 9.19 8.64
CA PRO A 3 -32.85 8.04 8.94
C PRO A 3 -33.14 6.95 7.90
N ARG A 4 -32.10 6.44 7.25
CA ARG A 4 -32.21 5.36 6.26
C ARG A 4 -32.75 4.12 6.98
N GLN A 5 -34.07 3.93 7.01
CA GLN A 5 -34.68 2.63 7.33
C GLN A 5 -34.39 1.72 6.13
N GLY A 6 -33.19 1.13 6.13
CA GLY A 6 -32.73 0.32 5.05
C GLY A 6 -33.24 -1.09 5.13
N ARG A 7 -33.67 -1.62 3.99
CA ARG A 7 -33.94 -3.03 3.78
C ARG A 7 -32.68 -3.83 4.18
N GLU A 8 -32.87 -4.85 5.01
CA GLU A 8 -31.81 -5.77 5.38
C GLU A 8 -31.24 -6.46 4.13
N THR A 9 -29.92 -6.52 4.00
CA THR A 9 -29.22 -7.18 2.90
C THR A 9 -28.37 -8.35 3.43
N ARG A 10 -27.75 -9.12 2.56
CA ARG A 10 -26.82 -10.17 2.99
C ARG A 10 -25.50 -9.63 3.58
N SER A 11 -25.21 -8.33 3.41
CA SER A 11 -24.02 -7.67 4.01
C SER A 11 -24.31 -7.04 5.37
N GLY A 12 -25.58 -6.75 5.70
CA GLY A 12 -25.94 -6.12 6.96
C GLY A 12 -27.25 -5.33 6.87
N ARG A 13 -27.44 -4.45 7.87
CA ARG A 13 -28.63 -3.59 7.98
C ARG A 13 -28.29 -2.25 8.61
N TYR A 14 -29.10 -1.23 8.29
CA TYR A 14 -29.06 0.04 9.00
C TYR A 14 -29.94 -0.04 10.26
N VAL A 15 -29.39 0.44 11.38
CA VAL A 15 -30.06 0.48 12.69
C VAL A 15 -30.12 1.94 13.12
N PRO A 16 -31.34 2.45 13.39
CA PRO A 16 -31.53 3.81 13.92
C PRO A 16 -30.75 4.01 15.23
N GLN A 17 -30.13 5.19 15.36
CA GLN A 17 -29.43 5.64 16.55
C GLN A 17 -30.13 6.91 17.06
N GLY A 18 -31.16 6.70 17.88
CA GLY A 18 -32.11 7.78 18.20
C GLY A 18 -32.81 8.32 16.95
N ASP A 19 -33.14 9.61 16.95
CA ASP A 19 -33.86 10.28 15.85
C ASP A 19 -32.91 10.95 14.83
N SER A 20 -31.57 10.92 15.07
CA SER A 20 -30.62 11.75 14.34
C SER A 20 -30.01 11.04 13.14
N TYR A 21 -29.58 9.76 13.26
CA TYR A 21 -28.91 9.03 12.20
C TYR A 21 -29.14 7.52 12.28
N SER A 22 -28.71 6.80 11.25
CA SER A 22 -28.69 5.33 11.25
C SER A 22 -27.28 4.83 11.02
N ALA A 23 -26.82 3.88 11.83
CA ALA A 23 -25.53 3.20 11.69
C ALA A 23 -25.69 1.87 10.98
N PHE A 24 -24.71 1.47 10.17
CA PHE A 24 -24.72 0.18 9.47
C PHE A 24 -24.11 -0.90 10.35
N VAL A 25 -24.85 -1.97 10.60
CA VAL A 25 -24.38 -3.15 11.34
C VAL A 25 -24.14 -4.27 10.33
N PRO A 26 -22.87 -4.65 10.09
CA PRO A 26 -22.54 -5.72 9.14
C PRO A 26 -22.95 -7.08 9.67
N LYS A 27 -23.25 -8.01 8.76
CA LYS A 27 -23.34 -9.45 9.04
C LYS A 27 -21.94 -10.08 9.00
N PRO A 28 -21.73 -11.22 9.68
CA PRO A 28 -20.47 -11.94 9.61
C PRO A 28 -20.20 -12.50 8.21
N LEU A 29 -18.92 -12.71 7.90
CA LEU A 29 -18.47 -13.44 6.73
C LEU A 29 -18.44 -14.96 7.01
N PRO A 30 -18.61 -15.82 5.99
CA PRO A 30 -18.93 -15.48 4.60
C PRO A 30 -20.37 -15.01 4.42
N PRO A 31 -20.70 -14.23 3.34
CA PRO A 31 -22.04 -13.71 3.14
C PRO A 31 -23.06 -14.83 2.93
N ARG A 32 -24.29 -14.59 3.40
CA ARG A 32 -25.43 -15.51 3.20
C ARG A 32 -26.60 -14.75 2.59
N PRO A 33 -27.09 -15.16 1.38
CA PRO A 33 -26.62 -16.25 0.53
C PRO A 33 -25.14 -16.10 0.09
N PRO A 34 -24.46 -17.21 -0.26
CA PRO A 34 -23.06 -17.21 -0.67
C PRO A 34 -22.80 -16.33 -1.90
N VAL A 35 -21.53 -16.01 -2.14
CA VAL A 35 -21.08 -15.37 -3.39
C VAL A 35 -21.32 -16.31 -4.55
N GLU A 36 -21.97 -15.82 -5.61
CA GLU A 36 -22.18 -16.56 -6.84
C GLU A 36 -20.93 -16.48 -7.73
N LEU A 37 -20.18 -17.57 -7.82
CA LEU A 37 -18.99 -17.67 -8.67
C LEU A 37 -19.39 -17.97 -10.13
N LYS A 38 -19.94 -16.95 -10.83
CA LYS A 38 -20.28 -17.04 -12.26
C LYS A 38 -19.03 -17.02 -13.14
N ALA A 39 -19.17 -17.41 -14.40
CA ALA A 39 -18.06 -17.55 -15.35
C ALA A 39 -17.14 -16.33 -15.43
N GLU A 40 -17.68 -15.10 -15.41
CA GLU A 40 -16.90 -13.87 -15.40
C GLU A 40 -15.99 -13.77 -14.16
N LEU A 41 -16.52 -14.06 -12.97
CA LEU A 41 -15.77 -13.97 -11.73
C LEU A 41 -14.72 -15.08 -11.62
N LEU A 42 -15.05 -16.29 -12.10
CA LEU A 42 -14.11 -17.40 -12.19
C LEU A 42 -12.96 -17.10 -13.16
N GLY A 43 -13.25 -16.52 -14.33
CA GLY A 43 -12.24 -16.12 -15.31
C GLY A 43 -11.29 -15.04 -14.75
N LEU A 44 -11.82 -14.05 -14.03
CA LEU A 44 -11.00 -13.04 -13.35
C LEU A 44 -10.14 -13.64 -12.24
N LEU A 45 -10.67 -14.62 -11.50
CA LEU A 45 -9.93 -15.31 -10.44
C LEU A 45 -8.77 -16.13 -11.01
N GLU A 46 -9.01 -16.86 -12.12
CA GLU A 46 -7.98 -17.61 -12.82
C GLU A 46 -6.88 -16.68 -13.36
N GLN A 47 -7.28 -15.59 -14.02
CA GLN A 47 -6.35 -14.58 -14.51
C GLN A 47 -5.53 -13.96 -13.38
N ALA A 48 -6.17 -13.55 -12.27
CA ALA A 48 -5.49 -12.99 -11.11
C ALA A 48 -4.46 -13.99 -10.52
N GLY A 49 -4.83 -15.25 -10.38
CA GLY A 49 -3.91 -16.29 -9.91
C GLY A 49 -2.72 -16.50 -10.85
N THR A 50 -2.96 -16.47 -12.17
CA THR A 50 -1.92 -16.61 -13.20
C THR A 50 -0.91 -15.44 -13.13
N GLU A 51 -1.40 -14.19 -13.09
CA GLU A 51 -0.52 -13.01 -13.05
C GLU A 51 0.25 -12.88 -11.74
N LEU A 52 -0.38 -13.25 -10.61
CA LEU A 52 0.34 -13.32 -9.33
C LEU A 52 1.42 -14.42 -9.33
N GLY A 53 1.14 -15.55 -9.93
CA GLY A 53 2.13 -16.63 -10.09
C GLY A 53 3.32 -16.21 -10.97
N ARG A 54 3.06 -15.45 -12.05
CA ARG A 54 4.13 -14.85 -12.88
C ARG A 54 4.97 -13.87 -12.09
N LEU A 55 4.32 -12.95 -11.37
CA LEU A 55 4.99 -11.95 -10.52
C LEU A 55 5.88 -12.62 -9.46
N ASP A 56 5.38 -13.62 -8.72
CA ASP A 56 6.18 -14.38 -7.74
C ASP A 56 7.34 -15.14 -8.42
N GLY A 57 7.13 -15.62 -9.67
CA GLY A 57 8.15 -16.27 -10.48
C GLY A 57 9.29 -15.34 -10.89
N ILE A 58 8.99 -14.13 -11.36
CA ILE A 58 9.99 -13.12 -11.76
C ILE A 58 10.90 -12.81 -10.57
N VAL A 59 10.33 -12.62 -9.39
CA VAL A 59 11.10 -12.29 -8.17
C VAL A 59 12.10 -13.39 -7.78
N ARG A 60 11.85 -14.64 -8.14
CA ARG A 60 12.79 -15.76 -7.88
C ARG A 60 14.07 -15.68 -8.71
N VAL A 61 14.01 -15.11 -9.89
CA VAL A 61 15.15 -15.04 -10.81
C VAL A 61 15.91 -13.72 -10.69
N ILE A 62 15.33 -12.71 -10.04
CA ILE A 62 16.02 -11.46 -9.74
C ILE A 62 17.07 -11.73 -8.65
N PRO A 63 18.37 -11.41 -8.89
CA PRO A 63 19.45 -11.71 -7.94
C PRO A 63 19.29 -11.07 -6.55
N ASP A 64 18.59 -9.94 -6.47
CA ASP A 64 18.29 -9.24 -5.22
C ASP A 64 16.88 -8.65 -5.28
N PRO A 65 15.84 -9.42 -4.90
CA PRO A 65 14.46 -8.98 -4.94
C PRO A 65 14.16 -7.82 -3.97
N ASP A 66 14.99 -7.60 -2.95
CA ASP A 66 14.76 -6.55 -1.97
C ASP A 66 14.95 -5.14 -2.57
N PHE A 67 15.72 -5.00 -3.65
CA PHE A 67 15.79 -3.74 -4.42
C PHE A 67 14.43 -3.36 -5.00
N PHE A 68 13.78 -4.33 -5.62
CA PHE A 68 12.47 -4.16 -6.21
C PHE A 68 11.41 -3.85 -5.15
N VAL A 69 11.35 -4.66 -4.09
CA VAL A 69 10.40 -4.51 -2.98
C VAL A 69 10.51 -3.13 -2.34
N SER A 70 11.73 -2.63 -2.13
CA SER A 70 11.99 -1.37 -1.43
C SER A 70 11.28 -0.16 -2.08
N MET A 71 11.37 -0.01 -3.39
CA MET A 71 10.70 1.10 -4.10
C MET A 71 9.20 0.89 -4.23
N TYR A 72 8.75 -0.36 -4.42
CA TYR A 72 7.32 -0.68 -4.45
C TYR A 72 6.63 -0.38 -3.12
N VAL A 73 7.26 -0.68 -1.98
CA VAL A 73 6.75 -0.30 -0.64
C VAL A 73 6.60 1.22 -0.51
N ARG A 74 7.60 1.98 -0.98
CA ARG A 74 7.54 3.45 -0.96
C ARG A 74 6.42 3.99 -1.84
N ARG A 75 6.29 3.46 -3.06
CA ARG A 75 5.23 3.83 -4.00
C ARG A 75 3.85 3.52 -3.41
N GLU A 76 3.65 2.35 -2.83
CA GLU A 76 2.40 1.99 -2.13
C GLU A 76 2.10 2.96 -1.00
N ALA A 77 3.09 3.30 -0.17
CA ALA A 77 2.92 4.24 0.94
C ALA A 77 2.45 5.61 0.47
N VAL A 78 3.02 6.12 -0.62
CA VAL A 78 2.61 7.37 -1.26
C VAL A 78 1.18 7.27 -1.78
N LEU A 79 0.89 6.28 -2.62
CA LEU A 79 -0.42 6.12 -3.25
C LEU A 79 -1.54 5.88 -2.25
N SER A 80 -1.30 5.02 -1.26
CA SER A 80 -2.23 4.74 -0.17
C SER A 80 -2.55 5.99 0.64
N SER A 81 -1.54 6.81 0.94
CA SER A 81 -1.73 8.07 1.67
C SER A 81 -2.43 9.13 0.81
N GLN A 82 -2.17 9.18 -0.49
CA GLN A 82 -2.84 10.09 -1.43
C GLN A 82 -4.33 9.78 -1.62
N ILE A 83 -4.77 8.53 -1.51
CA ILE A 83 -6.21 8.18 -1.47
C ILE A 83 -6.90 8.91 -0.31
N GLU A 84 -6.22 9.07 0.82
CA GLU A 84 -6.70 9.76 2.03
C GLU A 84 -6.48 11.28 2.00
N GLY A 85 -5.96 11.83 0.88
CA GLY A 85 -5.82 13.27 0.67
C GLY A 85 -4.44 13.87 1.02
N THR A 86 -3.43 13.04 1.27
CA THR A 86 -2.03 13.49 1.39
C THR A 86 -1.52 14.01 0.03
N GLN A 87 -0.73 15.08 0.03
CA GLN A 87 -0.22 15.72 -1.19
C GLN A 87 1.25 15.35 -1.49
N SER A 88 1.95 14.74 -0.55
CA SER A 88 3.36 14.37 -0.72
C SER A 88 3.59 13.34 -1.82
N THR A 89 4.73 13.48 -2.47
CA THR A 89 5.18 12.67 -3.60
C THR A 89 6.22 11.61 -3.19
N LEU A 90 6.60 10.75 -4.14
CA LEU A 90 7.71 9.81 -3.96
C LEU A 90 9.04 10.57 -3.80
N GLU A 91 9.23 11.66 -4.53
CA GLU A 91 10.42 12.51 -4.44
C GLU A 91 10.57 13.11 -3.03
N ASP A 92 9.50 13.66 -2.45
CA ASP A 92 9.50 14.20 -1.07
C ASP A 92 9.96 13.15 -0.05
N LEU A 93 9.52 11.90 -0.22
CA LEU A 93 9.93 10.77 0.63
C LEU A 93 11.42 10.47 0.48
N LEU A 94 11.91 10.35 -0.76
CA LEU A 94 13.30 10.04 -1.06
C LEU A 94 14.26 11.14 -0.59
N GLU A 95 13.90 12.41 -0.78
CA GLU A 95 14.67 13.56 -0.27
C GLU A 95 14.78 13.55 1.26
N ARG A 96 13.68 13.21 1.94
CA ARG A 96 13.69 13.08 3.39
C ARG A 96 14.64 11.99 3.88
N GLU A 97 14.67 10.83 3.21
CA GLU A 97 15.52 9.70 3.59
C GLU A 97 17.02 10.04 3.57
N ILE A 98 17.44 10.97 2.73
CA ILE A 98 18.83 11.43 2.67
C ILE A 98 19.10 12.68 3.54
N GLY A 99 18.11 13.12 4.32
CA GLY A 99 18.21 14.32 5.16
C GLY A 99 18.26 15.63 4.36
N ALA A 100 17.83 15.61 3.09
CA ALA A 100 17.75 16.76 2.22
C ALA A 100 16.30 17.25 2.16
N GLY A 101 16.13 18.56 2.33
CA GLY A 101 14.86 19.21 2.07
C GLY A 101 13.78 19.04 3.17
N PHE A 102 13.02 20.07 3.37
CA PHE A 102 11.69 20.04 3.98
C PHE A 102 10.86 21.03 3.18
N GLY A 103 10.12 20.51 2.19
CA GLY A 103 9.04 21.27 1.58
C GLY A 103 7.94 21.59 2.60
N ASP A 104 6.94 22.33 2.18
CA ASP A 104 5.79 22.76 3.03
C ASP A 104 4.94 21.58 3.57
N HIS A 105 5.14 20.36 3.07
CA HIS A 105 4.34 19.15 3.40
C HIS A 105 4.97 18.22 4.45
N ARG A 106 5.65 18.78 5.45
CA ARG A 106 6.39 18.01 6.47
C ARG A 106 5.56 16.94 7.21
N SER A 107 4.30 17.22 7.52
CA SER A 107 3.38 16.27 8.18
C SER A 107 2.96 15.12 7.24
N ASP A 108 2.75 15.44 5.97
CA ASP A 108 2.31 14.48 4.96
C ASP A 108 3.41 13.45 4.64
N VAL A 109 4.66 13.90 4.57
CA VAL A 109 5.82 12.99 4.39
C VAL A 109 5.98 12.06 5.58
N LEU A 110 5.68 12.52 6.80
CA LEU A 110 5.68 11.65 8.00
C LEU A 110 4.66 10.53 7.90
N ASP A 111 3.46 10.82 7.40
CA ASP A 111 2.43 9.80 7.19
C ASP A 111 2.90 8.70 6.24
N ILE A 112 3.66 9.06 5.18
CA ILE A 112 4.24 8.11 4.23
C ILE A 112 5.35 7.29 4.90
N VAL A 113 6.26 7.93 5.63
CA VAL A 113 7.34 7.24 6.38
C VAL A 113 6.75 6.24 7.35
N ASN A 114 5.72 6.64 8.10
CA ASN A 114 5.04 5.76 9.05
C ASN A 114 4.36 4.57 8.34
N TYR A 115 3.80 4.78 7.15
CA TYR A 115 3.23 3.68 6.36
C TYR A 115 4.30 2.65 5.97
N VAL A 116 5.48 3.11 5.49
CA VAL A 116 6.61 2.24 5.17
C VAL A 116 7.06 1.46 6.41
N GLN A 117 7.17 2.13 7.57
CA GLN A 117 7.52 1.49 8.83
C GLN A 117 6.47 0.48 9.28
N ALA A 118 5.18 0.81 9.18
CA ALA A 118 4.08 -0.08 9.52
C ALA A 118 4.04 -1.33 8.62
N MET A 119 4.37 -1.18 7.32
CA MET A 119 4.51 -2.29 6.38
C MET A 119 5.64 -3.24 6.82
N HIS A 120 6.85 -2.72 7.03
CA HIS A 120 8.00 -3.53 7.46
C HIS A 120 7.75 -4.20 8.80
N PHE A 121 7.25 -3.44 9.79
CA PHE A 121 6.88 -3.97 11.09
C PHE A 121 5.87 -5.12 11.00
N GLY A 122 4.80 -4.93 10.20
CA GLY A 122 3.76 -5.94 10.02
C GLY A 122 4.30 -7.22 9.37
N LEU A 123 5.15 -7.12 8.35
CA LEU A 123 5.79 -8.26 7.68
C LEU A 123 6.70 -9.05 8.63
N GLU A 124 7.53 -8.36 9.41
CA GLU A 124 8.38 -8.99 10.42
C GLU A 124 7.55 -9.70 11.50
N ARG A 125 6.49 -9.04 11.97
CA ARG A 125 5.61 -9.63 12.99
C ARG A 125 4.82 -10.85 12.49
N LEU A 126 4.48 -10.92 11.20
CA LEU A 126 3.81 -12.08 10.60
C LEU A 126 4.64 -13.37 10.67
N GLU A 127 5.96 -13.29 10.84
CA GLU A 127 6.80 -14.48 11.04
C GLU A 127 6.50 -15.19 12.37
N THR A 128 5.99 -14.47 13.36
CA THR A 128 5.77 -14.97 14.73
C THR A 128 4.34 -14.87 15.23
N LEU A 129 3.51 -14.03 14.60
CA LEU A 129 2.13 -13.78 15.00
C LEU A 129 1.25 -13.73 13.75
N PRO A 130 0.22 -14.58 13.62
CA PRO A 130 -0.70 -14.49 12.51
C PRO A 130 -1.47 -13.16 12.52
N LEU A 131 -2.01 -12.77 11.36
CA LEU A 131 -2.82 -11.57 11.25
C LEU A 131 -4.05 -11.69 12.14
N SER A 132 -4.06 -10.92 13.20
CA SER A 132 -5.03 -10.93 14.29
C SER A 132 -5.40 -9.50 14.67
N LEU A 133 -6.46 -9.34 15.45
CA LEU A 133 -6.85 -8.02 15.99
C LEU A 133 -5.72 -7.38 16.81
N ARG A 134 -4.88 -8.20 17.46
CA ARG A 134 -3.68 -7.72 18.15
C ARG A 134 -2.68 -7.13 17.16
N LEU A 135 -2.33 -7.87 16.11
CA LEU A 135 -1.37 -7.40 15.10
C LEU A 135 -1.90 -6.17 14.35
N ILE A 136 -3.18 -6.15 14.00
CA ILE A 136 -3.84 -4.98 13.38
C ILE A 136 -3.68 -3.72 14.25
N ARG A 137 -3.83 -3.83 15.57
CA ARG A 137 -3.61 -2.71 16.50
C ARG A 137 -2.14 -2.29 16.60
N GLU A 138 -1.21 -3.26 16.59
CA GLU A 138 0.23 -3.00 16.59
C GLU A 138 0.63 -2.26 15.30
N ILE A 139 0.16 -2.69 14.13
CA ILE A 139 0.37 -2.03 12.83
C ILE A 139 -0.21 -0.61 12.82
N HIS A 140 -1.44 -0.44 13.30
CA HIS A 140 -2.07 0.88 13.38
C HIS A 140 -1.30 1.84 14.29
N ARG A 141 -0.66 1.36 15.36
CA ARG A 141 0.17 2.17 16.24
C ARG A 141 1.40 2.71 15.49
N GLU A 142 2.08 1.87 14.73
CA GLU A 142 3.22 2.31 13.92
C GLU A 142 2.79 3.28 12.81
N LEU A 143 1.63 3.03 12.20
CA LEU A 143 1.09 3.87 11.13
C LEU A 143 0.79 5.32 11.56
N LEU A 144 0.38 5.54 12.80
CA LEU A 144 -0.02 6.86 13.31
C LEU A 144 0.94 7.44 14.34
N LYS A 145 2.16 6.93 14.46
CA LYS A 145 3.09 7.23 15.54
C LYS A 145 3.39 8.73 15.71
N ASP A 146 3.75 9.41 14.64
CA ASP A 146 4.24 10.80 14.66
C ASP A 146 3.57 11.69 13.58
N GLY A 147 2.54 11.19 12.89
CA GLY A 147 1.86 11.86 11.78
C GLY A 147 0.61 12.65 12.22
N ARG A 148 -0.19 13.07 11.23
CA ARG A 148 -1.43 13.83 11.44
C ARG A 148 -2.42 13.11 12.37
N GLY A 149 -2.47 11.78 12.34
CA GLY A 149 -3.34 10.95 13.16
C GLY A 149 -2.81 10.60 14.55
N SER A 150 -1.67 11.14 15.00
CA SER A 150 -1.04 10.75 16.28
C SER A 150 -1.93 10.99 17.52
N HIS A 151 -2.89 11.90 17.44
CA HIS A 151 -3.90 12.16 18.47
C HIS A 151 -5.15 11.29 18.36
N ALA A 152 -5.27 10.47 17.32
CA ALA A 152 -6.42 9.59 17.08
C ALA A 152 -6.29 8.20 17.76
N ALA A 153 -5.69 8.15 18.93
CA ALA A 153 -5.48 6.94 19.75
C ALA A 153 -4.77 5.79 18.99
N PRO A 154 -3.48 5.95 18.58
CA PRO A 154 -2.72 4.94 17.85
C PRO A 154 -2.73 3.58 18.51
N GLY A 155 -3.13 2.53 17.78
CA GLY A 155 -3.22 1.16 18.27
C GLY A 155 -4.47 0.84 19.10
N GLU A 156 -5.42 1.78 19.25
CA GLU A 156 -6.64 1.55 20.00
C GLU A 156 -7.87 1.58 19.11
N PHE A 157 -8.74 0.56 19.23
CA PHE A 157 -10.06 0.63 18.60
C PHE A 157 -10.88 1.76 19.22
N ARG A 158 -11.66 2.44 18.38
CA ARG A 158 -12.47 3.58 18.81
C ARG A 158 -13.43 3.24 19.95
N LYS A 159 -13.61 4.21 20.84
CA LYS A 159 -14.53 4.16 21.97
C LYS A 159 -15.75 5.04 21.75
N THR A 160 -15.76 5.78 20.65
CA THR A 160 -16.84 6.68 20.24
C THR A 160 -17.30 6.37 18.83
N GLN A 161 -18.48 6.89 18.46
CA GLN A 161 -18.97 6.79 17.09
C GLN A 161 -18.12 7.68 16.18
N ASN A 162 -17.77 7.16 15.00
CA ASN A 162 -17.19 7.88 13.89
C ASN A 162 -18.09 7.80 12.65
N TRP A 163 -17.76 8.56 11.63
CA TRP A 163 -18.48 8.56 10.35
C TRP A 163 -17.54 8.93 9.20
N ILE A 164 -17.96 8.58 7.99
CA ILE A 164 -17.31 8.94 6.74
C ILE A 164 -18.17 9.96 6.03
N GLY A 165 -17.58 11.07 5.60
CA GLY A 165 -18.29 12.14 4.90
C GLY A 165 -17.33 13.22 4.41
N PRO A 166 -17.84 14.27 3.75
CA PRO A 166 -17.04 15.45 3.40
C PRO A 166 -16.37 16.09 4.62
N ALA A 167 -15.26 16.78 4.41
CA ALA A 167 -14.56 17.48 5.49
C ALA A 167 -15.53 18.46 6.20
N GLY A 168 -15.55 18.40 7.54
CA GLY A 168 -16.44 19.24 8.37
C GLY A 168 -17.91 18.79 8.43
N ALA A 169 -18.29 17.68 7.75
CA ALA A 169 -19.65 17.16 7.85
C ALA A 169 -19.98 16.66 9.25
N THR A 170 -21.20 16.92 9.69
CA THR A 170 -21.74 16.29 10.92
C THR A 170 -22.15 14.85 10.63
N ILE A 171 -22.44 14.07 11.69
CA ILE A 171 -22.87 12.67 11.55
C ILE A 171 -24.20 12.54 10.77
N GLU A 172 -25.07 13.54 10.85
CA GLU A 172 -26.34 13.58 10.10
C GLU A 172 -26.11 13.80 8.60
N GLN A 173 -24.99 14.40 8.24
CA GLN A 173 -24.56 14.67 6.86
C GLN A 173 -23.61 13.57 6.33
N ALA A 174 -23.33 12.56 7.14
CA ALA A 174 -22.40 11.49 6.79
C ALA A 174 -22.83 10.72 5.54
N THR A 175 -21.85 10.39 4.69
CA THR A 175 -22.05 9.46 3.57
C THR A 175 -22.26 8.04 4.10
N PHE A 176 -21.53 7.67 5.15
CA PHE A 176 -21.61 6.37 5.79
C PHE A 176 -21.35 6.50 7.29
N VAL A 177 -22.16 5.81 8.10
CA VAL A 177 -21.96 5.67 9.55
C VAL A 177 -21.68 4.21 9.85
N PRO A 178 -20.44 3.87 10.29
CA PRO A 178 -20.06 2.52 10.69
C PRO A 178 -20.84 2.01 11.91
N PRO A 179 -20.73 0.71 12.27
CA PRO A 179 -21.47 0.13 13.38
C PRO A 179 -21.17 0.84 14.71
N PRO A 180 -22.15 0.90 15.63
CA PRO A 180 -21.90 1.35 17.01
C PRO A 180 -20.81 0.53 17.67
N VAL A 181 -20.19 1.07 18.75
CA VAL A 181 -19.02 0.45 19.38
C VAL A 181 -19.24 -1.00 19.83
N PRO A 182 -20.38 -1.39 20.43
CA PRO A 182 -20.62 -2.79 20.81
C PRO A 182 -20.65 -3.72 19.59
N GLU A 183 -21.37 -3.33 18.54
CA GLU A 183 -21.52 -4.08 17.28
C GLU A 183 -20.20 -4.11 16.50
N MET A 184 -19.42 -3.02 16.53
CA MET A 184 -18.08 -2.98 15.96
C MET A 184 -17.16 -4.02 16.60
N LYS A 185 -17.14 -4.12 17.93
CA LYS A 185 -16.32 -5.10 18.64
C LYS A 185 -16.73 -6.54 18.29
N LYS A 186 -18.02 -6.80 18.20
CA LYS A 186 -18.55 -8.10 17.78
C LYS A 186 -18.13 -8.41 16.34
N ALA A 187 -18.30 -7.47 15.41
CA ALA A 187 -17.94 -7.64 14.00
C ALA A 187 -16.42 -7.85 13.81
N LEU A 188 -15.58 -7.25 14.65
CA LEU A 188 -14.13 -7.49 14.63
C LEU A 188 -13.77 -8.93 15.02
N VAL A 189 -14.38 -9.47 16.10
CA VAL A 189 -14.16 -10.86 16.50
C VAL A 189 -14.65 -11.82 15.41
N GLU A 190 -15.79 -11.54 14.79
CA GLU A 190 -16.32 -12.32 13.67
C GLU A 190 -15.38 -12.26 12.43
N LEU A 191 -14.80 -11.09 12.14
CA LEU A 191 -13.82 -10.93 11.07
C LEU A 191 -12.53 -11.72 11.37
N GLU A 192 -12.01 -11.64 12.60
CA GLU A 192 -10.84 -12.43 13.00
C GLU A 192 -11.10 -13.93 12.87
N SER A 193 -12.27 -14.39 13.30
CA SER A 193 -12.69 -15.80 13.16
C SER A 193 -12.76 -16.22 11.68
N PHE A 194 -13.23 -15.34 10.77
CA PHE A 194 -13.23 -15.59 9.34
C PHE A 194 -11.81 -15.68 8.77
N LEU A 195 -10.90 -14.80 9.18
CA LEU A 195 -9.50 -14.82 8.72
C LEU A 195 -8.74 -16.08 9.13
N HIS A 196 -9.10 -16.68 10.27
CA HIS A 196 -8.45 -17.87 10.81
C HIS A 196 -9.23 -19.16 10.57
N GLY A 197 -10.44 -19.07 10.04
CA GLY A 197 -11.28 -20.24 9.75
C GLY A 197 -10.77 -21.07 8.58
N GLU A 198 -11.40 -22.23 8.39
CA GLU A 198 -11.20 -23.04 7.18
C GLU A 198 -11.76 -22.27 5.97
N GLY A 199 -11.00 -22.27 4.86
CA GLY A 199 -11.32 -21.51 3.65
C GLY A 199 -12.66 -21.92 3.05
N HIS A 200 -13.57 -20.97 2.94
CA HIS A 200 -14.86 -21.12 2.26
C HIS A 200 -14.77 -20.82 0.77
N TYR A 201 -13.76 -20.03 0.39
CA TYR A 201 -13.48 -19.57 -0.96
C TYR A 201 -11.99 -19.64 -1.25
N SER A 202 -11.61 -19.37 -2.49
CA SER A 202 -10.19 -19.15 -2.81
C SER A 202 -9.63 -17.95 -2.04
N THR A 203 -8.33 -17.96 -1.77
CA THR A 203 -7.64 -16.93 -0.98
C THR A 203 -7.94 -15.51 -1.48
N LEU A 204 -7.93 -15.26 -2.79
CA LEU A 204 -8.18 -13.92 -3.34
C LEU A 204 -9.61 -13.43 -3.09
N ILE A 205 -10.60 -14.32 -3.14
CA ILE A 205 -11.98 -13.99 -2.79
C ILE A 205 -12.07 -13.64 -1.30
N GLU A 206 -11.43 -14.44 -0.42
CA GLU A 206 -11.44 -14.18 1.03
C GLU A 206 -10.78 -12.84 1.37
N ILE A 207 -9.66 -12.50 0.72
CA ILE A 207 -8.99 -11.20 0.91
C ILE A 207 -9.92 -10.05 0.48
N GLY A 208 -10.57 -10.16 -0.69
CA GLY A 208 -11.51 -9.16 -1.16
C GLY A 208 -12.70 -8.97 -0.21
N LEU A 209 -13.27 -10.08 0.32
CA LEU A 209 -14.34 -10.03 1.31
C LEU A 209 -13.88 -9.37 2.61
N ALA A 210 -12.72 -9.77 3.13
CA ALA A 210 -12.14 -9.24 4.36
C ALA A 210 -11.84 -7.74 4.26
N HIS A 211 -11.31 -7.27 3.12
CA HIS A 211 -11.07 -5.85 2.88
C HIS A 211 -12.36 -5.02 2.97
N ALA A 212 -13.41 -5.40 2.23
CA ALA A 212 -14.67 -4.65 2.26
C ALA A 212 -15.35 -4.71 3.64
N GLN A 213 -15.21 -5.83 4.36
CA GLN A 213 -15.74 -5.97 5.71
C GLN A 213 -14.97 -5.07 6.69
N PHE A 214 -13.64 -5.03 6.64
CA PHE A 214 -12.83 -4.16 7.47
C PHE A 214 -13.16 -2.68 7.23
N GLU A 215 -13.27 -2.25 5.97
CA GLU A 215 -13.68 -0.89 5.58
C GLU A 215 -15.11 -0.56 6.06
N THR A 216 -15.96 -1.57 6.20
CA THR A 216 -17.34 -1.39 6.72
C THR A 216 -17.35 -1.29 8.23
N ILE A 217 -16.57 -2.08 8.95
CA ILE A 217 -16.44 -2.03 10.41
C ILE A 217 -15.81 -0.71 10.86
N HIS A 218 -14.82 -0.22 10.15
CA HIS A 218 -14.14 1.07 10.36
C HIS A 218 -13.72 1.29 11.81
N PRO A 219 -12.85 0.41 12.37
CA PRO A 219 -12.67 0.26 13.80
C PRO A 219 -11.85 1.34 14.49
N PHE A 220 -11.15 2.19 13.74
CA PHE A 220 -10.29 3.24 14.28
C PHE A 220 -10.90 4.63 14.08
N LEU A 221 -10.37 5.63 14.81
CA LEU A 221 -10.77 7.03 14.60
C LEU A 221 -10.19 7.62 13.32
N ASP A 222 -8.96 7.20 12.96
CA ASP A 222 -8.25 7.56 11.72
C ASP A 222 -7.45 6.35 11.22
N GLY A 223 -6.95 6.39 9.98
CA GLY A 223 -6.05 5.37 9.41
C GLY A 223 -6.72 4.07 8.95
N ASN A 224 -8.05 3.95 8.98
CA ASN A 224 -8.75 2.72 8.58
C ASN A 224 -8.42 2.31 7.14
N GLY A 225 -8.54 3.21 6.18
CA GLY A 225 -8.26 2.92 4.78
C GLY A 225 -6.82 2.45 4.55
N ARG A 226 -5.85 3.12 5.19
CA ARG A 226 -4.43 2.72 5.11
C ARG A 226 -4.21 1.33 5.69
N VAL A 227 -4.77 1.02 6.86
CA VAL A 227 -4.71 -0.33 7.45
C VAL A 227 -5.43 -1.34 6.56
N GLY A 228 -6.63 -1.05 6.06
CA GLY A 228 -7.39 -1.94 5.16
C GLY A 228 -6.60 -2.33 3.91
N ARG A 229 -5.83 -1.39 3.32
CA ARG A 229 -4.96 -1.69 2.18
C ARG A 229 -3.72 -2.49 2.57
N LEU A 230 -3.10 -2.21 3.72
CA LEU A 230 -2.03 -3.03 4.29
C LEU A 230 -2.46 -4.49 4.52
N LEU A 231 -3.70 -4.71 4.98
CA LEU A 231 -4.24 -6.06 5.23
C LEU A 231 -4.24 -6.93 3.97
N ASN A 232 -4.49 -6.36 2.78
CA ASN A 232 -4.43 -7.13 1.53
C ASN A 232 -3.04 -7.74 1.33
N THR A 233 -2.00 -6.93 1.48
CA THR A 233 -0.60 -7.36 1.33
C THR A 233 -0.23 -8.40 2.38
N PHE A 234 -0.58 -8.17 3.64
CA PHE A 234 -0.29 -9.12 4.72
C PHE A 234 -0.98 -10.45 4.53
N LEU A 235 -2.23 -10.47 4.07
CA LEU A 235 -2.96 -11.71 3.79
C LEU A 235 -2.37 -12.47 2.60
N LEU A 236 -1.94 -11.78 1.53
CA LEU A 236 -1.27 -12.42 0.40
C LEU A 236 0.04 -13.10 0.83
N VAL A 237 0.83 -12.47 1.69
CA VAL A 237 2.08 -13.04 2.21
C VAL A 237 1.78 -14.17 3.19
N GLN A 238 0.92 -13.96 4.18
CA GLN A 238 0.58 -14.97 5.19
C GLN A 238 -0.01 -16.25 4.60
N ARG A 239 -0.83 -16.11 3.55
CA ARG A 239 -1.46 -17.24 2.85
C ARG A 239 -0.54 -17.88 1.79
N GLY A 240 0.70 -17.42 1.65
CA GLY A 240 1.69 -17.95 0.71
C GLY A 240 1.36 -17.73 -0.75
N VAL A 241 0.46 -16.79 -1.09
CA VAL A 241 0.18 -16.39 -2.47
C VAL A 241 1.36 -15.64 -3.06
N LEU A 242 2.01 -14.80 -2.26
CA LEU A 242 3.24 -14.10 -2.60
C LEU A 242 4.27 -14.31 -1.49
N ARG A 243 5.53 -14.54 -1.86
CA ARG A 243 6.66 -14.66 -0.91
C ARG A 243 7.17 -13.30 -0.42
N LYS A 244 7.05 -12.30 -1.25
CA LYS A 244 7.43 -10.92 -0.98
C LYS A 244 6.23 -10.00 -1.22
N PRO A 245 6.13 -8.87 -0.53
CA PRO A 245 5.04 -7.92 -0.71
C PRO A 245 5.21 -7.16 -2.03
N LEU A 246 4.65 -7.67 -3.11
CA LEU A 246 4.83 -7.14 -4.46
C LEU A 246 3.55 -6.66 -5.12
N LEU A 247 2.39 -6.98 -4.54
CA LEU A 247 1.11 -6.53 -5.03
C LEU A 247 0.59 -5.40 -4.14
N TYR A 248 0.44 -4.22 -4.72
CA TYR A 248 -0.03 -3.02 -4.04
C TYR A 248 -1.24 -2.43 -4.75
N LEU A 249 -2.41 -2.73 -4.24
CA LEU A 249 -3.68 -2.36 -4.84
C LEU A 249 -3.99 -0.86 -4.79
N SER A 250 -3.21 -0.06 -4.05
CA SER A 250 -3.47 1.37 -3.93
C SER A 250 -3.31 2.11 -5.26
N TYR A 251 -2.46 1.61 -6.17
CA TYR A 251 -2.40 2.15 -7.53
C TYR A 251 -3.76 2.07 -8.24
N TYR A 252 -4.33 0.87 -8.28
CA TYR A 252 -5.62 0.64 -8.91
C TYR A 252 -6.77 1.38 -8.21
N PHE A 253 -6.78 1.35 -6.87
CA PHE A 253 -7.82 2.02 -6.09
C PHE A 253 -7.77 3.55 -6.22
N LYS A 254 -6.57 4.13 -6.36
CA LYS A 254 -6.41 5.56 -6.63
C LYS A 254 -6.89 5.93 -8.03
N LEU A 255 -6.48 5.17 -9.04
CA LEU A 255 -6.86 5.38 -10.44
C LEU A 255 -8.39 5.30 -10.61
N HIS A 256 -9.04 4.38 -9.90
CA HIS A 256 -10.49 4.16 -9.93
C HIS A 256 -11.18 4.59 -8.63
N ARG A 257 -10.73 5.72 -8.03
CA ARG A 257 -11.13 6.11 -6.67
C ARG A 257 -12.64 6.24 -6.48
N ALA A 258 -13.34 6.83 -7.44
CA ALA A 258 -14.80 6.97 -7.36
C ALA A 258 -15.48 5.59 -7.38
N GLU A 259 -15.10 4.70 -8.30
CA GLU A 259 -15.65 3.35 -8.38
C GLU A 259 -15.33 2.53 -7.12
N TYR A 260 -14.13 2.66 -6.57
CA TYR A 260 -13.75 1.98 -5.32
C TYR A 260 -14.75 2.26 -4.19
N TYR A 261 -15.05 3.54 -3.94
CA TYR A 261 -16.01 3.91 -2.90
C TYR A 261 -17.45 3.51 -3.26
N ASP A 262 -17.84 3.62 -4.52
CA ASP A 262 -19.16 3.21 -5.01
C ASP A 262 -19.36 1.69 -4.84
N ARG A 263 -18.35 0.85 -5.09
CA ARG A 263 -18.41 -0.59 -4.90
C ARG A 263 -18.52 -0.96 -3.43
N LEU A 264 -17.78 -0.32 -2.54
CA LEU A 264 -17.93 -0.49 -1.09
C LEU A 264 -19.33 -0.10 -0.63
N MET A 265 -19.88 1.01 -1.14
CA MET A 265 -21.27 1.41 -0.84
C MET A 265 -22.30 0.46 -1.42
N ALA A 266 -22.09 -0.12 -2.61
CA ALA A 266 -22.98 -1.11 -3.20
C ALA A 266 -23.04 -2.41 -2.37
N VAL A 267 -21.91 -2.84 -1.79
CA VAL A 267 -21.89 -3.95 -0.81
C VAL A 267 -22.80 -3.61 0.37
N ARG A 268 -22.66 -2.44 0.97
CA ARG A 268 -23.44 -2.02 2.17
C ARG A 268 -24.93 -1.87 1.88
N LEU A 269 -25.27 -1.22 0.75
CA LEU A 269 -26.66 -0.89 0.42
C LEU A 269 -27.44 -2.02 -0.25
N LYS A 270 -26.76 -2.84 -1.06
CA LYS A 270 -27.39 -3.83 -1.94
C LYS A 270 -26.91 -5.27 -1.68
N GLY A 271 -25.84 -5.46 -0.87
CA GLY A 271 -25.19 -6.75 -0.71
C GLY A 271 -24.46 -7.20 -1.98
N ASP A 272 -24.00 -6.27 -2.84
CA ASP A 272 -23.35 -6.54 -4.14
C ASP A 272 -21.90 -6.97 -3.96
N TRP A 273 -21.71 -8.13 -3.34
CA TRP A 273 -20.38 -8.72 -3.16
C TRP A 273 -19.72 -9.10 -4.49
N GLU A 274 -20.50 -9.59 -5.45
CA GLU A 274 -19.99 -9.97 -6.77
C GLU A 274 -19.46 -8.76 -7.54
N GLY A 275 -20.16 -7.61 -7.50
CA GLY A 275 -19.70 -6.37 -8.10
C GLY A 275 -18.40 -5.86 -7.49
N TRP A 276 -18.30 -5.96 -6.15
CA TRP A 276 -17.06 -5.64 -5.44
C TRP A 276 -15.91 -6.57 -5.82
N LEU A 277 -16.13 -7.88 -5.81
CA LEU A 277 -15.11 -8.88 -6.11
C LEU A 277 -14.60 -8.80 -7.55
N ARG A 278 -15.49 -8.48 -8.52
CA ARG A 278 -15.03 -8.18 -9.89
C ARG A 278 -14.09 -6.99 -9.93
N PHE A 279 -14.43 -5.91 -9.26
CA PHE A 279 -13.57 -4.73 -9.16
C PHE A 279 -12.24 -5.07 -8.49
N PHE A 280 -12.27 -5.75 -7.36
CA PHE A 280 -11.09 -6.16 -6.61
C PHE A 280 -10.16 -7.05 -7.44
N LEU A 281 -10.67 -8.10 -8.08
CA LEU A 281 -9.88 -9.02 -8.91
C LEU A 281 -9.32 -8.36 -10.16
N ARG A 282 -10.05 -7.44 -10.81
CA ARG A 282 -9.49 -6.61 -11.90
C ARG A 282 -8.30 -5.79 -11.40
N GLY A 283 -8.41 -5.23 -10.20
CA GLY A 283 -7.30 -4.54 -9.55
C GLY A 283 -6.09 -5.46 -9.33
N VAL A 284 -6.32 -6.68 -8.85
CA VAL A 284 -5.24 -7.68 -8.69
C VAL A 284 -4.56 -7.97 -10.02
N VAL A 285 -5.33 -8.26 -11.07
CA VAL A 285 -4.80 -8.54 -12.42
C VAL A 285 -3.97 -7.38 -12.96
N GLN A 286 -4.55 -6.17 -12.97
CA GLN A 286 -3.90 -5.00 -13.54
C GLN A 286 -2.61 -4.64 -12.79
N THR A 287 -2.66 -4.67 -11.46
CA THR A 287 -1.50 -4.35 -10.63
C THR A 287 -0.42 -5.42 -10.73
N ALA A 288 -0.77 -6.71 -10.84
CA ALA A 288 0.21 -7.77 -11.02
C ALA A 288 0.91 -7.70 -12.38
N LEU A 289 0.19 -7.38 -13.45
CA LEU A 289 0.77 -7.15 -14.78
C LEU A 289 1.73 -5.95 -14.78
N GLU A 290 1.32 -4.83 -14.20
CA GLU A 290 2.16 -3.63 -14.09
C GLU A 290 3.41 -3.90 -13.27
N ALA A 291 3.29 -4.56 -12.12
CA ALA A 291 4.42 -4.91 -11.27
C ALA A 291 5.39 -5.88 -11.97
N GLY A 292 4.87 -6.84 -12.74
CA GLY A 292 5.67 -7.76 -13.54
C GLY A 292 6.50 -7.03 -14.61
N GLY A 293 5.87 -6.15 -15.39
CA GLY A 293 6.55 -5.34 -16.40
C GLY A 293 7.65 -4.45 -15.80
N THR A 294 7.32 -3.72 -14.73
CA THR A 294 8.33 -2.88 -14.04
C THR A 294 9.50 -3.72 -13.49
N ALA A 295 9.25 -4.95 -13.03
CA ALA A 295 10.33 -5.83 -12.56
C ALA A 295 11.28 -6.23 -13.70
N GLU A 296 10.74 -6.51 -14.89
CA GLU A 296 11.52 -6.80 -16.10
C GLU A 296 12.34 -5.58 -16.51
N ASP A 297 11.74 -4.39 -16.56
CA ASP A 297 12.42 -3.13 -16.90
C ASP A 297 13.56 -2.81 -15.92
N ILE A 298 13.37 -3.04 -14.62
CA ILE A 298 14.42 -2.86 -13.59
C ILE A 298 15.57 -3.82 -13.81
N PHE A 299 15.28 -5.07 -14.15
CA PHE A 299 16.31 -6.06 -14.43
C PHE A 299 17.13 -5.68 -15.65
N GLU A 300 16.47 -5.30 -16.76
CA GLU A 300 17.14 -4.86 -17.98
C GLU A 300 18.00 -3.61 -17.75
N LEU A 301 17.46 -2.61 -17.04
CA LEU A 301 18.18 -1.40 -16.68
C LEU A 301 19.44 -1.71 -15.87
N ARG A 302 19.32 -2.59 -14.88
CA ARG A 302 20.45 -3.01 -14.05
C ARG A 302 21.56 -3.66 -14.87
N GLU A 303 21.23 -4.62 -15.73
CA GLU A 303 22.21 -5.32 -16.54
C GLU A 303 22.85 -4.40 -17.59
N ALA A 304 22.08 -3.50 -18.20
CA ALA A 304 22.61 -2.50 -19.12
C ALA A 304 23.61 -1.56 -18.44
N HIS A 305 23.28 -1.04 -17.26
CA HIS A 305 24.19 -0.14 -16.53
C HIS A 305 25.40 -0.88 -15.97
N ARG A 306 25.24 -2.12 -15.53
CA ARG A 306 26.34 -2.98 -15.11
C ARG A 306 27.34 -3.22 -16.24
N ALA A 307 26.87 -3.56 -17.43
CA ALA A 307 27.71 -3.75 -18.61
C ALA A 307 28.50 -2.47 -18.96
N ARG A 308 27.84 -1.30 -18.96
CA ARG A 308 28.48 0.00 -19.23
C ARG A 308 29.55 0.35 -18.20
N ILE A 309 29.33 0.05 -16.91
CA ILE A 309 30.32 0.27 -15.83
C ILE A 309 31.55 -0.63 -16.04
N ILE A 310 31.35 -1.89 -16.41
CA ILE A 310 32.43 -2.84 -16.69
C ILE A 310 33.26 -2.39 -17.93
N GLU A 311 32.58 -2.03 -19.01
CA GLU A 311 33.22 -1.53 -20.23
C GLU A 311 34.07 -0.27 -19.96
N ARG A 312 33.61 0.62 -19.08
CA ARG A 312 34.31 1.82 -18.67
C ARG A 312 35.50 1.55 -17.72
N GLY A 313 35.62 0.33 -17.21
CA GLY A 313 36.71 -0.07 -16.30
C GLY A 313 36.68 0.57 -14.91
N LEU A 314 35.44 0.89 -14.38
CA LEU A 314 35.31 1.61 -13.11
C LEU A 314 35.52 0.74 -11.85
N GLY A 315 35.61 -0.59 -12.01
CA GLY A 315 35.90 -1.54 -10.94
C GLY A 315 34.72 -1.81 -9.97
N ASP A 316 34.99 -2.68 -8.97
CA ASP A 316 33.94 -3.23 -8.10
C ASP A 316 33.17 -2.18 -7.26
N ASN A 317 33.84 -1.10 -6.86
CA ASN A 317 33.18 -0.05 -6.08
C ASN A 317 32.07 0.67 -6.87
N ALA A 318 32.21 0.80 -8.20
CA ALA A 318 31.16 1.36 -9.03
C ALA A 318 29.96 0.41 -9.13
N LEU A 319 30.20 -0.91 -9.22
CA LEU A 319 29.14 -1.93 -9.20
C LEU A 319 28.42 -1.99 -7.85
N ARG A 320 29.16 -1.87 -6.74
CA ARG A 320 28.60 -1.76 -5.40
C ARG A 320 27.76 -0.51 -5.25
N LEU A 321 28.21 0.63 -5.80
CA LEU A 321 27.43 1.86 -5.77
C LEU A 321 26.16 1.74 -6.60
N LEU A 322 26.23 1.14 -7.81
CA LEU A 322 25.06 0.84 -8.62
C LEU A 322 24.04 -0.03 -7.85
N SER A 323 24.51 -1.08 -7.19
CA SER A 323 23.62 -1.93 -6.36
C SER A 323 22.97 -1.15 -5.23
N ALA A 324 23.69 -0.26 -4.56
CA ALA A 324 23.15 0.58 -3.49
C ALA A 324 22.09 1.58 -3.99
N LEU A 325 22.22 2.04 -5.25
CA LEU A 325 21.26 2.98 -5.86
C LEU A 325 19.87 2.37 -6.06
N PHE A 326 19.73 1.06 -6.19
CA PHE A 326 18.40 0.41 -6.23
C PHE A 326 17.70 0.39 -4.87
N GLN A 327 18.47 0.45 -3.77
CA GLN A 327 17.87 0.60 -2.42
C GLN A 327 17.66 2.07 -2.04
N ARG A 328 18.59 2.93 -2.46
CA ARG A 328 18.62 4.36 -2.17
C ARG A 328 18.92 5.15 -3.45
N PRO A 329 17.90 5.47 -4.24
CA PRO A 329 18.09 6.08 -5.54
C PRO A 329 18.55 7.54 -5.48
N LEU A 330 18.53 8.17 -4.30
CA LEU A 330 19.11 9.47 -4.05
C LEU A 330 20.35 9.35 -3.16
N LEU A 331 21.42 10.04 -3.50
CA LEU A 331 22.61 10.12 -2.67
C LEU A 331 23.38 11.44 -2.84
N ASN A 332 24.24 11.74 -1.87
CA ASN A 332 25.31 12.70 -1.99
C ASN A 332 26.67 11.98 -1.91
N VAL A 333 27.77 12.68 -2.20
CA VAL A 333 29.13 12.08 -2.20
C VAL A 333 29.52 11.53 -0.82
N SER A 334 29.08 12.17 0.28
CA SER A 334 29.39 11.69 1.63
C SER A 334 28.68 10.37 1.94
N LEU A 335 27.42 10.23 1.52
CA LEU A 335 26.66 8.98 1.65
C LEU A 335 27.29 7.88 0.77
N ALA A 336 27.69 8.20 -0.47
CA ALA A 336 28.40 7.26 -1.34
C ALA A 336 29.71 6.77 -0.70
N ALA A 337 30.49 7.67 -0.09
CA ALA A 337 31.72 7.32 0.63
C ALA A 337 31.44 6.37 1.80
N SER A 338 30.39 6.63 2.58
CA SER A 338 29.96 5.78 3.69
C SER A 338 29.52 4.39 3.21
N ILE A 339 28.69 4.32 2.18
CA ILE A 339 28.20 3.04 1.60
C ILE A 339 29.36 2.17 1.10
N LEU A 340 30.34 2.81 0.45
CA LEU A 340 31.49 2.10 -0.12
C LEU A 340 32.61 1.81 0.90
N GLY A 341 32.58 2.43 2.08
CA GLY A 341 33.67 2.37 3.05
C GLY A 341 34.95 2.98 2.50
N THR A 342 34.86 4.09 1.74
CA THR A 342 36.00 4.71 1.04
C THR A 342 36.14 6.20 1.37
N THR A 343 37.19 6.83 0.83
CA THR A 343 37.42 8.28 1.03
C THR A 343 36.48 9.13 0.17
N TYR A 344 36.18 10.35 0.63
CA TYR A 344 35.39 11.32 -0.13
C TYR A 344 35.92 11.57 -1.58
N PRO A 345 37.26 11.76 -1.84
CA PRO A 345 37.75 11.92 -3.20
C PRO A 345 37.49 10.70 -4.10
N THR A 346 37.59 9.48 -3.56
CA THR A 346 37.31 8.25 -4.31
C THR A 346 35.83 8.15 -4.65
N ALA A 347 34.94 8.37 -3.68
CA ALA A 347 33.49 8.39 -3.90
C ALA A 347 33.08 9.50 -4.89
N SER A 348 33.69 10.69 -4.78
CA SER A 348 33.44 11.82 -5.69
C SER A 348 33.76 11.47 -7.14
N ARG A 349 34.88 10.80 -7.39
CA ARG A 349 35.23 10.36 -8.75
C ARG A 349 34.25 9.36 -9.31
N LEU A 350 33.78 8.40 -8.50
CA LEU A 350 32.78 7.41 -8.91
C LEU A 350 31.43 8.04 -9.20
N VAL A 351 30.95 8.92 -8.30
CA VAL A 351 29.68 9.66 -8.51
C VAL A 351 29.77 10.51 -9.78
N SER A 352 30.89 11.22 -10.00
CA SER A 352 31.09 12.00 -11.24
C SER A 352 31.08 11.12 -12.48
N ALA A 353 31.77 9.96 -12.45
CA ALA A 353 31.76 9.03 -13.57
C ALA A 353 30.34 8.50 -13.89
N LEU A 354 29.55 8.14 -12.88
CA LEU A 354 28.17 7.71 -13.09
C LEU A 354 27.28 8.85 -13.61
N TYR A 355 27.51 10.09 -13.16
CA TYR A 355 26.84 11.27 -13.69
C TYR A 355 27.19 11.52 -15.17
N GLU A 356 28.47 11.47 -15.54
CA GLU A 356 28.92 11.60 -16.93
C GLU A 356 28.38 10.51 -17.86
N MET A 357 28.12 9.32 -17.30
CA MET A 357 27.47 8.21 -18.01
C MET A 357 25.95 8.37 -18.14
N GLY A 358 25.34 9.39 -17.54
CA GLY A 358 23.89 9.57 -17.49
C GLY A 358 23.15 8.53 -16.65
N ILE A 359 23.86 7.83 -15.74
CA ILE A 359 23.26 6.93 -14.75
C ILE A 359 22.72 7.74 -13.58
N LEU A 360 23.40 8.81 -13.19
CA LEU A 360 22.96 9.75 -12.16
C LEU A 360 22.65 11.11 -12.79
N GLU A 361 21.65 11.79 -12.21
CA GLU A 361 21.34 13.17 -12.50
C GLU A 361 21.54 14.02 -11.24
N GLU A 362 22.09 15.24 -11.39
CA GLU A 362 22.24 16.19 -10.28
C GLU A 362 20.99 17.07 -10.18
N ILE A 363 20.27 17.01 -9.05
CA ILE A 363 18.95 17.61 -8.90
C ILE A 363 18.91 18.92 -8.10
N THR A 364 20.03 19.35 -7.51
CA THR A 364 20.03 20.52 -6.60
C THR A 364 20.51 21.83 -7.23
N GLY A 365 21.25 21.79 -8.35
CA GLY A 365 21.91 22.96 -8.97
C GLY A 365 22.93 23.64 -8.06
N ARG A 366 23.36 23.01 -6.97
CA ARG A 366 24.25 23.60 -5.96
C ARG A 366 25.72 23.37 -6.31
N LYS A 367 26.59 24.31 -5.93
CA LYS A 367 28.04 24.13 -6.05
C LYS A 367 28.62 23.18 -5.00
N ARG A 368 27.97 23.04 -3.83
CA ARG A 368 28.37 22.16 -2.71
C ARG A 368 27.15 21.37 -2.23
N SER A 369 27.40 20.22 -1.58
CA SER A 369 26.33 19.33 -1.07
C SER A 369 25.34 18.95 -2.15
N ARG A 370 25.84 18.62 -3.34
CA ARG A 370 25.03 18.16 -4.47
C ARG A 370 24.35 16.85 -4.12
N ILE A 371 23.11 16.71 -4.58
CA ILE A 371 22.34 15.48 -4.51
C ILE A 371 22.21 14.93 -5.91
N TYR A 372 22.40 13.62 -6.01
CA TYR A 372 22.32 12.89 -7.26
C TYR A 372 21.20 11.87 -7.17
N ARG A 373 20.37 11.79 -8.22
CA ARG A 373 19.26 10.87 -8.37
C ARG A 373 19.56 9.84 -9.45
N TYR A 374 19.24 8.58 -9.19
CA TYR A 374 19.27 7.53 -10.21
C TYR A 374 18.01 7.63 -11.06
N GLU A 375 17.99 8.62 -11.95
CA GLU A 375 16.82 9.04 -12.73
C GLU A 375 16.20 7.89 -13.55
N PRO A 376 16.98 7.09 -14.33
CA PRO A 376 16.38 6.01 -15.12
C PRO A 376 15.65 4.96 -14.30
N TYR A 377 15.97 4.82 -13.01
CA TYR A 377 15.30 3.89 -12.09
C TYR A 377 14.08 4.51 -11.44
N VAL A 378 14.17 5.76 -11.00
CA VAL A 378 13.04 6.44 -10.34
C VAL A 378 11.89 6.66 -11.32
N SER A 379 12.18 7.02 -12.57
CA SER A 379 11.17 7.24 -13.61
C SER A 379 10.31 6.01 -13.91
N LEU A 380 10.82 4.77 -13.74
CA LEU A 380 10.01 3.55 -13.88
C LEU A 380 8.80 3.50 -12.92
N PHE A 381 8.85 4.25 -11.83
CA PHE A 381 7.77 4.33 -10.85
C PHE A 381 6.89 5.58 -10.99
N GLU A 382 7.36 6.61 -11.72
CA GLU A 382 6.66 7.88 -11.92
C GLU A 382 5.80 7.87 -13.19
N ASP A 383 6.27 7.29 -14.28
CA ASP A 383 5.57 7.26 -15.58
C ASP A 383 4.20 6.57 -15.50
N SER A 384 4.05 5.60 -14.64
CA SER A 384 2.78 4.95 -14.36
C SER A 384 1.77 5.85 -13.60
N LEU A 385 2.21 6.98 -13.02
CA LEU A 385 1.37 7.94 -12.30
C LEU A 385 0.89 9.09 -13.20
N SER A 386 1.59 9.37 -14.28
CA SER A 386 1.35 10.48 -15.20
C SER A 386 0.53 10.10 -16.44
N ALA A 387 0.22 8.84 -16.65
CA ALA A 387 -0.51 8.33 -17.81
C ALA A 387 -2.05 8.49 -17.66
N ASN A 388 -2.54 9.66 -17.16
CA ASN A 388 -3.94 10.07 -17.28
C ASN A 388 -4.08 11.60 -17.25
#